data_5feb3d7a11c49f22715b074d38c936f4
#
_entry.id   5feb3d7a11c49f22715b074d38c936f4
#
_cell.length_a   1.000
_cell.length_b   1.000
_cell.length_c   1.000
_cell.angle_alpha   90.00
_cell.angle_beta   90.00
_cell.angle_gamma   90.00
#
_symmetry.space_group_name_H-M   'P 1'
#
loop_
_entity.id
_entity.type
_entity.pdbx_description
1 polymer ?
#
loop_
_entity_poly.entity_id
_entity_poly.type
_entity_poly.pdbx_seq_one_letter_code
_entity_poly.pdbx_strand_id
1 'polypeptide(L)'
;MAKKIDGYIKLQIPAGAATPAPPVGPALGQKSVNIMDFCKQFNARTSDQQGMIIPVVITVYTDRSFDFVCKTPPAAVLIKKAAGIEHASGVPNKEKVASITLAQAEEIAKTKMPDLNAASLEAAVDMIKGTARSMGVTVTE
;
A
#
# COMPACT_ATOMS: atom_id res chain seq x y z
N MET A 1 -30.82 4.27 4.48
CA MET A 1 -30.57 5.32 3.48
C MET A 1 -29.07 5.39 3.18
N ALA A 2 -28.73 5.63 1.92
CA ALA A 2 -27.35 5.83 1.55
C ALA A 2 -26.85 7.17 2.10
N LYS A 3 -25.71 7.15 2.78
CA LYS A 3 -25.06 8.36 3.29
C LYS A 3 -24.42 9.12 2.13
N LYS A 4 -24.49 10.43 2.21
CA LYS A 4 -23.84 11.28 1.21
C LYS A 4 -22.34 11.37 1.50
N ILE A 5 -21.51 11.12 0.49
CA ILE A 5 -20.06 11.15 0.61
C ILE A 5 -19.59 12.60 0.60
N ASP A 6 -18.83 13.00 1.62
CA ASP A 6 -18.18 14.29 1.69
C ASP A 6 -16.84 14.29 0.96
N GLY A 7 -16.10 13.19 1.05
CA GLY A 7 -14.82 13.07 0.37
C GLY A 7 -14.10 11.77 0.71
N TYR A 8 -12.91 11.66 0.13
CA TYR A 8 -12.03 10.51 0.33
C TYR A 8 -10.69 10.97 0.87
N ILE A 9 -10.09 10.13 1.71
CA ILE A 9 -8.73 10.32 2.21
C ILE A 9 -7.95 9.06 1.86
N LYS A 10 -6.78 9.22 1.24
CA LYS A 10 -5.90 8.10 0.90
C LYS A 10 -4.60 8.24 1.68
N LEU A 11 -4.25 7.21 2.43
CA LEU A 11 -3.07 7.19 3.28
C LEU A 11 -2.32 5.88 3.12
N GLN A 12 -1.02 5.90 3.44
CA GLN A 12 -0.21 4.71 3.59
C GLN A 12 0.31 4.69 5.02
N ILE A 13 -0.10 3.68 5.78
CA ILE A 13 0.16 3.60 7.22
C ILE A 13 0.79 2.24 7.52
N PRO A 14 1.85 2.19 8.35
CA PRO A 14 2.39 0.91 8.81
C PRO A 14 1.31 0.08 9.52
N ALA A 15 1.21 -1.20 9.19
CA ALA A 15 0.20 -2.09 9.75
C ALA A 15 0.35 -2.19 11.27
N GLY A 16 -0.77 -2.08 11.97
CA GLY A 16 -0.82 -2.15 13.43
C GLY A 16 -0.18 -0.96 14.16
N ALA A 17 0.23 0.09 13.44
CA ALA A 17 0.96 1.22 13.99
C ALA A 17 0.35 2.59 13.67
N ALA A 18 -0.96 2.62 13.40
CA ALA A 18 -1.65 3.90 13.18
C ALA A 18 -1.69 4.70 14.47
N THR A 19 -1.29 5.97 14.40
CA THR A 19 -1.26 6.89 15.54
C THR A 19 -1.85 8.23 15.13
N PRO A 20 -2.29 9.06 16.09
CA PRO A 20 -2.75 10.42 15.77
C PRO A 20 -1.67 11.37 15.25
N ALA A 21 -0.42 10.94 15.28
CA ALA A 21 0.70 11.73 14.75
C ALA A 21 0.62 11.85 13.22
N PRO A 22 1.26 12.88 12.61
CA PRO A 22 1.31 12.97 11.15
C PRO A 22 1.82 11.67 10.52
N PRO A 23 1.30 11.26 9.32
CA PRO A 23 0.36 12.01 8.48
C PRO A 23 -1.13 11.75 8.77
N VAL A 24 -1.46 10.87 9.73
CA VAL A 24 -2.83 10.44 9.97
C VAL A 24 -3.69 11.56 10.58
N GLY A 25 -3.18 12.18 11.66
CA GLY A 25 -3.91 13.21 12.37
C GLY A 25 -4.36 14.37 11.50
N PRO A 26 -3.45 15.08 10.82
CA PRO A 26 -3.82 16.19 9.96
C PRO A 26 -4.77 15.82 8.82
N ALA A 27 -4.56 14.65 8.20
CA ALA A 27 -5.41 14.20 7.09
C ALA A 27 -6.85 13.95 7.53
N LEU A 28 -7.04 13.29 8.66
CA LEU A 28 -8.36 13.01 9.23
C LEU A 28 -8.99 14.25 9.86
N GLY A 29 -8.18 15.08 10.49
CA GLY A 29 -8.62 16.32 11.12
C GLY A 29 -9.27 17.30 10.15
N GLN A 30 -8.77 17.38 8.92
CA GLN A 30 -9.34 18.23 7.88
C GLN A 30 -10.78 17.85 7.52
N LYS A 31 -11.12 16.58 7.70
CA LYS A 31 -12.46 16.06 7.41
C LYS A 31 -13.30 15.83 8.67
N SER A 32 -12.82 16.28 9.81
CA SER A 32 -13.52 16.14 11.11
C SER A 32 -13.84 14.68 11.47
N VAL A 33 -12.99 13.76 11.08
CA VAL A 33 -13.12 12.34 11.39
C VAL A 33 -12.52 12.05 12.77
N ASN A 34 -13.12 11.10 13.51
CA ASN A 34 -12.57 10.66 14.80
C ASN A 34 -11.27 9.87 14.59
N ILE A 35 -10.15 10.52 14.86
CA ILE A 35 -8.80 9.97 14.62
C ILE A 35 -8.55 8.74 15.48
N MET A 36 -8.89 8.79 16.77
CA MET A 36 -8.65 7.69 17.71
C MET A 36 -9.44 6.43 17.32
N ASP A 37 -10.68 6.61 16.92
CA ASP A 37 -11.54 5.51 16.50
C ASP A 37 -11.00 4.85 15.23
N PHE A 38 -10.57 5.65 14.26
CA PHE A 38 -9.93 5.15 13.05
C PHE A 38 -8.65 4.36 13.37
N CYS A 39 -7.77 4.91 14.18
CA CYS A 39 -6.52 4.24 14.56
C CYS A 39 -6.77 2.90 15.23
N LYS A 40 -7.73 2.85 16.13
CA LYS A 40 -8.11 1.62 16.84
C LYS A 40 -8.62 0.54 15.87
N GLN A 41 -9.53 0.91 14.99
CA GLN A 41 -10.09 -0.03 14.01
C GLN A 41 -9.03 -0.48 12.98
N PHE A 42 -8.21 0.43 12.49
CA PHE A 42 -7.14 0.11 11.55
C PHE A 42 -6.13 -0.86 12.18
N ASN A 43 -5.68 -0.56 13.39
CA ASN A 43 -4.71 -1.43 14.08
C ASN A 43 -5.30 -2.82 14.32
N ALA A 44 -6.57 -2.93 14.66
CA ALA A 44 -7.25 -4.21 14.84
C ALA A 44 -7.30 -5.02 13.52
N ARG A 45 -7.58 -4.35 12.40
CA ARG A 45 -7.68 -5.02 11.09
C ARG A 45 -6.32 -5.42 10.50
N THR A 46 -5.26 -4.73 10.87
CA THR A 46 -3.93 -4.95 10.28
C THR A 46 -2.93 -5.58 11.24
N SER A 47 -3.39 -6.03 12.42
CA SER A 47 -2.50 -6.59 13.45
C SER A 47 -1.71 -7.81 12.99
N ASP A 48 -2.25 -8.60 12.07
CA ASP A 48 -1.62 -9.78 11.50
C ASP A 48 -0.63 -9.46 10.35
N GLN A 49 -0.58 -8.21 9.92
CA GLN A 49 0.28 -7.77 8.81
C GLN A 49 1.38 -6.80 9.26
N GLN A 50 1.77 -6.87 10.52
CA GLN A 50 2.80 -5.98 11.08
C GLN A 50 4.10 -6.02 10.26
N GLY A 51 4.71 -4.85 10.14
CA GLY A 51 5.94 -4.67 9.35
C GLY A 51 5.69 -4.33 7.88
N MET A 52 4.43 -4.31 7.45
CA MET A 52 4.04 -3.91 6.09
C MET A 52 3.42 -2.52 6.10
N ILE A 53 3.58 -1.78 5.01
CA ILE A 53 2.86 -0.53 4.81
C ILE A 53 1.55 -0.86 4.10
N ILE A 54 0.44 -0.45 4.69
CA ILE A 54 -0.89 -0.75 4.17
C ILE A 54 -1.50 0.52 3.61
N PRO A 55 -1.82 0.58 2.30
CA PRO A 55 -2.60 1.68 1.75
C PRO A 55 -4.04 1.57 2.25
N VAL A 56 -4.60 2.70 2.68
CA VAL A 56 -5.98 2.76 3.14
C VAL A 56 -6.71 3.87 2.39
N VAL A 57 -7.93 3.58 1.97
CA VAL A 57 -8.84 4.57 1.38
C VAL A 57 -9.99 4.76 2.35
N ILE A 58 -10.12 5.97 2.87
CA ILE A 58 -11.14 6.32 3.85
C ILE A 58 -12.21 7.13 3.14
N THR A 59 -13.45 6.68 3.22
CA THR A 59 -14.61 7.40 2.71
C THR A 59 -15.25 8.15 3.87
N VAL A 60 -15.33 9.48 3.77
CA VAL A 60 -15.92 10.33 4.79
C VAL A 60 -17.31 10.77 4.33
N TYR A 61 -18.28 10.65 5.22
CA TYR A 61 -19.66 11.03 4.96
C TYR A 61 -20.01 12.38 5.59
N THR A 62 -21.06 13.00 5.10
CA THR A 62 -21.50 14.33 5.57
C THR A 62 -21.91 14.37 7.04
N ASP A 63 -22.28 13.22 7.62
CA ASP A 63 -22.60 13.08 9.05
C ASP A 63 -21.37 12.87 9.92
N ARG A 64 -20.15 13.02 9.35
CA ARG A 64 -18.85 12.80 10.00
C ARG A 64 -18.54 11.35 10.32
N SER A 65 -19.36 10.41 9.86
CA SER A 65 -19.00 9.00 9.92
C SER A 65 -18.02 8.68 8.81
N PHE A 66 -17.34 7.54 8.93
CA PHE A 66 -16.36 7.11 7.94
C PHE A 66 -16.40 5.60 7.77
N ASP A 67 -16.02 5.16 6.57
CA ASP A 67 -15.67 3.78 6.28
C ASP A 67 -14.29 3.76 5.67
N PHE A 68 -13.57 2.65 5.81
CA PHE A 68 -12.26 2.53 5.20
C PHE A 68 -12.03 1.14 4.64
N VAL A 69 -11.20 1.08 3.61
CA VAL A 69 -10.79 -0.18 2.95
C VAL A 69 -9.28 -0.25 3.01
N CYS A 70 -8.76 -1.33 3.59
CA CYS A 70 -7.33 -1.62 3.59
C CYS A 70 -7.00 -2.42 2.34
N LYS A 71 -6.06 -1.92 1.55
CA LYS A 71 -5.59 -2.58 0.33
C LYS A 71 -4.35 -3.41 0.63
N THR A 72 -3.92 -4.20 -0.33
CA THR A 72 -2.64 -4.94 -0.22
C THR A 72 -1.48 -3.95 -0.18
N PRO A 73 -0.32 -4.34 0.40
CA PRO A 73 0.86 -3.47 0.43
C PRO A 73 1.24 -2.98 -0.96
N PRO A 74 1.80 -1.76 -1.11
CA PRO A 74 2.24 -1.28 -2.41
C PRO A 74 3.27 -2.21 -3.04
N ALA A 75 3.21 -2.38 -4.36
CA ALA A 75 4.16 -3.23 -5.09
C ALA A 75 5.62 -2.84 -4.81
N ALA A 76 5.90 -1.54 -4.73
CA ALA A 76 7.25 -1.05 -4.42
C ALA A 76 7.75 -1.54 -3.07
N VAL A 77 6.90 -1.55 -2.05
CA VAL A 77 7.27 -2.04 -0.71
C VAL A 77 7.56 -3.54 -0.74
N LEU A 78 6.73 -4.30 -1.43
CA LEU A 78 6.91 -5.75 -1.58
C LEU A 78 8.21 -6.07 -2.32
N ILE A 79 8.52 -5.34 -3.38
CA ILE A 79 9.76 -5.50 -4.15
C ILE A 79 10.98 -5.18 -3.29
N LYS A 80 10.96 -4.09 -2.55
CA LYS A 80 12.06 -3.73 -1.64
C LYS A 80 12.30 -4.81 -0.59
N LYS A 81 11.25 -5.35 -0.04
CA LYS A 81 11.34 -6.43 0.95
C LYS A 81 11.91 -7.71 0.35
N ALA A 82 11.48 -8.09 -0.84
CA ALA A 82 11.98 -9.27 -1.54
C ALA A 82 13.45 -9.10 -1.94
N ALA A 83 13.85 -7.89 -2.35
CA ALA A 83 15.23 -7.58 -2.73
C ALA A 83 16.15 -7.34 -1.52
N GLY A 84 15.60 -7.15 -0.33
CA GLY A 84 16.37 -6.89 0.89
C GLY A 84 16.97 -5.50 0.96
N ILE A 85 16.35 -4.50 0.33
CA ILE A 85 16.82 -3.11 0.30
C ILE A 85 15.83 -2.18 1.01
N GLU A 86 16.34 -1.10 1.59
CA GLU A 86 15.50 -0.09 2.23
C GLU A 86 15.04 0.99 1.26
N HIS A 87 15.91 1.32 0.31
CA HIS A 87 15.67 2.40 -0.63
C HIS A 87 15.88 1.94 -2.08
N ALA A 88 14.98 2.34 -2.94
CA ALA A 88 15.11 2.13 -4.38
C ALA A 88 16.10 3.14 -4.99
N SER A 89 16.50 2.90 -6.24
CA SER A 89 17.40 3.81 -6.95
C SER A 89 16.73 5.15 -7.25
N GLY A 90 17.45 6.24 -7.03
CA GLY A 90 17.03 7.57 -7.47
C GLY A 90 17.24 7.80 -8.97
N VAL A 91 18.06 6.96 -9.61
CA VAL A 91 18.34 7.03 -11.05
C VAL A 91 18.24 5.63 -11.66
N PRO A 92 17.01 5.06 -11.73
CA PRO A 92 16.83 3.63 -12.03
C PRO A 92 17.27 3.21 -13.43
N ASN A 93 17.31 4.13 -14.36
CA ASN A 93 17.79 3.85 -15.72
C ASN A 93 19.32 3.76 -15.83
N LYS A 94 20.04 4.27 -14.85
CA LYS A 94 21.51 4.27 -14.81
C LYS A 94 22.09 3.41 -13.70
N GLU A 95 21.44 3.40 -12.55
CA GLU A 95 21.90 2.66 -11.38
C GLU A 95 20.90 1.57 -11.00
N LYS A 96 21.35 0.32 -11.04
CA LYS A 96 20.59 -0.83 -10.55
C LYS A 96 21.10 -1.17 -9.16
N VAL A 97 20.20 -1.19 -8.17
CA VAL A 97 20.58 -1.34 -6.77
C VAL A 97 20.38 -2.76 -6.24
N ALA A 98 19.56 -3.56 -6.90
CA ALA A 98 19.27 -4.93 -6.45
C ALA A 98 18.67 -5.74 -7.59
N SER A 99 18.42 -7.02 -7.32
CA SER A 99 17.70 -7.90 -8.24
C SER A 99 16.76 -8.82 -7.44
N ILE A 100 15.69 -9.25 -8.10
CA ILE A 100 14.79 -10.28 -7.59
C ILE A 100 14.66 -11.38 -8.62
N THR A 101 14.27 -12.58 -8.19
CA THR A 101 14.02 -13.68 -9.12
C THR A 101 12.61 -13.61 -9.68
N LEU A 102 12.38 -14.31 -10.78
CA LEU A 102 11.05 -14.43 -11.37
C LEU A 102 10.05 -15.04 -10.38
N ALA A 103 10.48 -16.03 -9.59
CA ALA A 103 9.65 -16.64 -8.56
C ALA A 103 9.20 -15.61 -7.52
N GLN A 104 10.09 -14.73 -7.08
CA GLN A 104 9.76 -13.64 -6.15
C GLN A 104 8.76 -12.67 -6.76
N ALA A 105 8.93 -12.33 -8.05
CA ALA A 105 7.98 -11.48 -8.76
C ALA A 105 6.59 -12.13 -8.86
N GLU A 106 6.53 -13.44 -9.08
CA GLU A 106 5.26 -14.18 -9.11
C GLU A 106 4.56 -14.18 -7.74
N GLU A 107 5.30 -14.35 -6.65
CA GLU A 107 4.75 -14.27 -5.29
C GLU A 107 4.17 -12.89 -4.99
N ILE A 108 4.89 -11.85 -5.37
CA ILE A 108 4.41 -10.45 -5.22
C ILE A 108 3.13 -10.26 -6.04
N ALA A 109 3.10 -10.74 -7.27
CA ALA A 109 1.94 -10.65 -8.14
C ALA A 109 0.73 -11.37 -7.54
N LYS A 110 0.91 -12.57 -6.98
CA LYS A 110 -0.16 -13.33 -6.32
C LYS A 110 -0.71 -12.58 -5.11
N THR A 111 0.16 -12.00 -4.28
CA THR A 111 -0.23 -11.20 -3.11
C THR A 111 -1.05 -9.98 -3.53
N LYS A 112 -0.68 -9.37 -4.65
CA LYS A 112 -1.29 -8.13 -5.15
C LYS A 112 -2.52 -8.36 -6.03
N MET A 113 -2.78 -9.59 -6.49
CA MET A 113 -3.87 -9.90 -7.41
C MET A 113 -5.24 -9.32 -7.02
N PRO A 114 -5.66 -9.33 -5.74
CA PRO A 114 -6.94 -8.75 -5.36
C PRO A 114 -7.10 -7.27 -5.71
N ASP A 115 -6.01 -6.53 -5.78
CA ASP A 115 -6.01 -5.09 -6.10
C ASP A 115 -5.65 -4.79 -7.55
N LEU A 116 -5.25 -5.81 -8.33
CA LEU A 116 -4.85 -5.62 -9.71
C LEU A 116 -6.01 -5.90 -10.67
N ASN A 117 -6.00 -5.22 -11.79
CA ASN A 117 -6.94 -5.48 -12.88
C ASN A 117 -6.32 -6.35 -13.97
N ALA A 118 -5.30 -7.13 -13.62
CA ALA A 118 -4.63 -8.02 -14.55
C ALA A 118 -5.55 -9.19 -14.96
N ALA A 119 -5.56 -9.52 -16.23
CA ALA A 119 -6.38 -10.61 -16.76
C ALA A 119 -5.82 -12.00 -16.42
N SER A 120 -4.53 -12.08 -16.12
CA SER A 120 -3.84 -13.34 -15.78
C SER A 120 -2.69 -13.10 -14.82
N LEU A 121 -2.16 -14.16 -14.24
CA LEU A 121 -0.96 -14.08 -13.40
C LEU A 121 0.24 -13.56 -14.18
N GLU A 122 0.40 -13.97 -15.44
CA GLU A 122 1.48 -13.50 -16.30
C GLU A 122 1.43 -11.99 -16.51
N ALA A 123 0.24 -11.45 -16.75
CA ALA A 123 0.04 -10.00 -16.88
C ALA A 123 0.38 -9.29 -15.57
N ALA A 124 -0.02 -9.85 -14.44
CA ALA A 124 0.32 -9.31 -13.12
C ALA A 124 1.83 -9.29 -12.88
N VAL A 125 2.54 -10.36 -13.26
CA VAL A 125 4.01 -10.44 -13.16
C VAL A 125 4.66 -9.37 -14.01
N ASP A 126 4.15 -9.12 -15.21
CA ASP A 126 4.67 -8.05 -16.08
C ASP A 126 4.49 -6.66 -15.44
N MET A 127 3.39 -6.43 -14.75
CA MET A 127 3.17 -5.19 -13.99
C MET A 127 4.21 -5.03 -12.88
N ILE A 128 4.50 -6.12 -12.16
CA ILE A 128 5.52 -6.12 -11.10
C ILE A 128 6.92 -5.89 -11.69
N LYS A 129 7.23 -6.51 -12.81
CA LYS A 129 8.52 -6.28 -13.52
C LYS A 129 8.69 -4.82 -13.91
N GLY A 130 7.64 -4.18 -14.42
CA GLY A 130 7.67 -2.76 -14.77
C GLY A 130 7.92 -1.87 -13.55
N THR A 131 7.27 -2.16 -12.43
CA THR A 131 7.48 -1.43 -11.18
C THR A 131 8.91 -1.62 -10.69
N ALA A 132 9.43 -2.85 -10.70
CA ALA A 132 10.81 -3.15 -10.30
C ALA A 132 11.82 -2.38 -11.16
N ARG A 133 11.59 -2.35 -12.47
CA ARG A 133 12.44 -1.60 -13.40
C ARG A 133 12.47 -0.11 -13.05
N SER A 134 11.32 0.46 -12.68
CA SER A 134 11.22 1.87 -12.28
C SER A 134 11.95 2.17 -10.97
N MET A 135 12.24 1.13 -10.17
CA MET A 135 12.95 1.24 -8.90
C MET A 135 14.46 0.95 -9.01
N GLY A 136 14.93 0.58 -10.18
CA GLY A 136 16.31 0.14 -10.34
C GLY A 136 16.56 -1.29 -9.84
N VAL A 137 15.53 -2.11 -9.81
CA VAL A 137 15.59 -3.53 -9.43
C VAL A 137 15.43 -4.36 -10.70
N THR A 138 16.37 -5.26 -10.96
CA THR A 138 16.29 -6.17 -12.11
C THR A 138 15.58 -7.45 -11.72
N VAL A 139 14.85 -8.04 -12.66
CA VAL A 139 14.20 -9.33 -12.48
C VAL A 139 14.96 -10.38 -13.27
N THR A 140 15.47 -11.40 -12.57
CA THR A 140 16.25 -12.50 -13.17
C THR A 140 15.40 -13.77 -13.18
N GLU A 141 15.72 -14.66 -14.10
CA GLU A 141 15.04 -15.96 -14.20
C GLU A 141 15.46 -16.93 -13.08
#